data_584f6d6d047d9baaf0ccc486be5cba10
#
_entry.id   584f6d6d047d9baaf0ccc486be5cba10
#
_cell.length_a   1.000
_cell.length_b   1.000
_cell.length_c   1.000
_cell.angle_alpha   90.00
_cell.angle_beta   90.00
_cell.angle_gamma   90.00
#
_symmetry.space_group_name_H-M   'P 1'
#
loop_
_entity.id
_entity.type
_entity.pdbx_description
1 polymer ?
#
loop_
_entity_poly.entity_id
_entity_poly.type
_entity_poly.pdbx_seq_one_letter_code
_entity_poly.pdbx_strand_id
1 'polypeptide(L)'
;MIKQLASKDIKEYLQKGNKCVLLDVRTKEEWIQDGKPDGEKLGLKTYFLSLLFQGRIVNENFIEEFKKFNIDRDCQILTLCGSGNRSQGAAELLIKENYTCANVSDGFLGNSENIGWKNSGLPCK
;
A
#
# COMPACT_ATOMS: atom_id res chain seq x y z
N MET A 1 5.55 9.94 -11.99
CA MET A 1 5.24 8.59 -12.49
C MET A 1 5.24 7.59 -11.34
N ILE A 2 4.27 6.70 -11.30
CA ILE A 2 4.13 5.74 -10.21
C ILE A 2 4.70 4.40 -10.66
N LYS A 3 5.74 3.93 -9.94
CA LYS A 3 6.31 2.61 -10.20
C LYS A 3 5.27 1.53 -9.85
N GLN A 4 5.15 0.52 -10.69
CA GLN A 4 4.32 -0.64 -10.41
C GLN A 4 5.23 -1.75 -9.89
N LEU A 5 4.97 -2.24 -8.68
CA LEU A 5 5.82 -3.20 -7.99
C LEU A 5 4.99 -4.41 -7.58
N ALA A 6 5.22 -5.56 -8.23
CA ALA A 6 4.52 -6.78 -7.85
C ALA A 6 4.99 -7.28 -6.48
N SER A 7 4.11 -7.94 -5.74
CA SER A 7 4.44 -8.47 -4.40
C SER A 7 5.68 -9.35 -4.41
N LYS A 8 5.85 -10.19 -5.41
CA LYS A 8 7.00 -11.09 -5.52
C LYS A 8 8.34 -10.35 -5.60
N ASP A 9 8.34 -9.07 -5.97
CA ASP A 9 9.56 -8.27 -6.17
C ASP A 9 9.89 -7.36 -4.99
N ILE A 10 9.02 -7.30 -3.98
CA ILE A 10 9.18 -6.36 -2.86
C ILE A 10 10.44 -6.62 -2.06
N LYS A 11 10.72 -7.87 -1.70
CA LYS A 11 11.92 -8.18 -0.91
C LYS A 11 13.20 -7.74 -1.59
N GLU A 12 13.33 -8.03 -2.88
CA GLU A 12 14.50 -7.62 -3.67
C GLU A 12 14.59 -6.10 -3.73
N TYR A 13 13.45 -5.44 -3.94
CA TYR A 13 13.40 -3.98 -4.01
C TYR A 13 13.92 -3.34 -2.72
N LEU A 14 13.53 -3.87 -1.57
CA LEU A 14 14.00 -3.39 -0.27
C LEU A 14 15.47 -3.70 -0.04
N GLN A 15 15.94 -4.85 -0.50
CA GLN A 15 17.35 -5.25 -0.37
C GLN A 15 18.29 -4.33 -1.14
N LYS A 16 17.78 -3.66 -2.17
CA LYS A 16 18.57 -2.68 -2.93
C LYS A 16 18.75 -1.35 -2.22
N GLY A 17 18.24 -1.22 -0.99
CA GLY A 17 18.42 -0.03 -0.18
C GLY A 17 17.35 1.04 -0.36
N ASN A 18 16.24 0.72 -1.01
CA ASN A 18 15.13 1.66 -1.14
C ASN A 18 14.45 1.88 0.21
N LYS A 19 14.37 3.14 0.64
CA LYS A 19 13.76 3.51 1.91
C LYS A 19 12.25 3.65 1.69
N CYS A 20 11.46 2.76 2.29
CA CYS A 20 10.04 2.66 2.03
C CYS A 20 9.22 2.54 3.30
N VAL A 21 7.95 2.95 3.20
CA VAL A 21 6.89 2.61 4.16
C VAL A 21 5.76 1.95 3.37
N LEU A 22 4.90 1.23 4.06
CA LEU A 22 3.75 0.57 3.44
C LEU A 22 2.48 1.26 3.89
N LEU A 23 1.58 1.56 2.94
CA LEU A 23 0.28 2.14 3.22
C LEU A 23 -0.81 1.26 2.63
N ASP A 24 -1.57 0.60 3.50
CA ASP A 24 -2.71 -0.22 3.11
C ASP A 24 -3.96 0.65 3.11
N VAL A 25 -4.56 0.83 1.93
CA VAL A 25 -5.71 1.71 1.75
C VAL A 25 -7.04 0.97 1.64
N ARG A 26 -7.06 -0.31 2.00
CA ARG A 26 -8.28 -1.12 2.00
C ARG A 26 -9.24 -0.65 3.09
N THR A 27 -10.41 -1.29 3.15
CA THR A 27 -11.40 -1.00 4.19
C THR A 27 -11.08 -1.79 5.47
N LYS A 28 -11.61 -1.33 6.59
CA LYS A 28 -11.51 -2.02 7.87
C LYS A 28 -12.12 -3.43 7.77
N GLU A 29 -13.21 -3.58 7.03
CA GLU A 29 -13.88 -4.86 6.83
C GLU A 29 -12.96 -5.86 6.11
N GLU A 30 -12.21 -5.39 5.12
CA GLU A 30 -11.24 -6.24 4.42
C GLU A 30 -10.10 -6.66 5.34
N TRP A 31 -9.62 -5.78 6.21
CA TRP A 31 -8.56 -6.13 7.16
C TRP A 31 -9.03 -7.22 8.13
N ILE A 32 -10.27 -7.16 8.56
CA ILE A 32 -10.86 -8.17 9.46
C ILE A 32 -11.05 -9.49 8.73
N GLN A 33 -11.59 -9.45 7.52
CA GLN A 33 -11.95 -10.65 6.76
C GLN A 33 -10.73 -11.37 6.18
N ASP A 34 -9.80 -10.63 5.59
CA ASP A 34 -8.70 -11.21 4.81
C ASP A 34 -7.35 -11.18 5.53
N GLY A 35 -7.26 -10.47 6.65
CA GLY A 35 -6.00 -10.25 7.35
C GLY A 35 -5.29 -9.00 6.86
N LYS A 36 -4.12 -8.76 7.43
CA LYS A 36 -3.32 -7.56 7.19
C LYS A 36 -1.90 -7.94 6.77
N PRO A 37 -1.24 -7.09 5.96
CA PRO A 37 0.18 -7.27 5.74
C PRO A 37 0.95 -6.93 7.01
N ASP A 38 1.95 -7.73 7.34
CA ASP A 38 2.85 -7.45 8.44
C ASP A 38 4.17 -6.90 7.89
N GLY A 39 4.11 -5.66 7.44
CA GLY A 39 5.27 -5.02 6.79
C GLY A 39 6.44 -4.85 7.73
N GLU A 40 6.19 -4.70 9.04
CA GLU A 40 7.27 -4.55 10.02
C GLU A 40 8.26 -5.71 10.00
N LYS A 41 7.79 -6.93 9.70
CA LYS A 41 8.68 -8.08 9.56
C LYS A 41 9.63 -7.97 8.37
N LEU A 42 9.33 -7.08 7.44
CA LEU A 42 10.21 -6.77 6.30
C LEU A 42 10.99 -5.48 6.49
N GLY A 43 10.86 -4.84 7.65
CA GLY A 43 11.45 -3.52 7.89
C GLY A 43 10.64 -2.38 7.31
N LEU A 44 9.38 -2.65 6.91
CA LEU A 44 8.47 -1.63 6.38
C LEU A 44 7.54 -1.16 7.49
N LYS A 45 7.68 0.08 7.93
CA LYS A 45 6.68 0.65 8.82
C LYS A 45 5.35 0.69 8.06
N THR A 46 4.29 0.15 8.66
CA THR A 46 3.03 -0.10 7.97
C THR A 46 1.92 0.76 8.56
N TYR A 47 1.21 1.45 7.66
CA TYR A 47 0.09 2.33 8.02
C TYR A 47 -1.17 1.84 7.35
N PHE A 48 -2.30 2.06 8.00
CA PHE A 48 -3.63 1.64 7.54
C PHE A 48 -4.53 2.88 7.48
N LEU A 49 -5.00 3.20 6.28
CA LEU A 49 -5.85 4.37 6.06
C LEU A 49 -6.70 4.16 4.82
N SER A 50 -8.00 3.97 5.00
CA SER A 50 -8.91 3.70 3.89
C SER A 50 -9.00 4.86 2.91
N LEU A 51 -8.82 4.57 1.62
CA LEU A 51 -9.13 5.53 0.56
C LEU A 51 -10.65 5.58 0.34
N LEU A 52 -11.28 4.41 0.33
CA LEU A 52 -12.72 4.28 0.25
C LEU A 52 -13.18 3.50 1.48
N PHE A 53 -14.33 3.88 2.02
CA PHE A 53 -15.00 3.09 3.05
C PHE A 53 -15.88 2.02 2.39
N GLN A 54 -16.40 1.08 3.17
CA GLN A 54 -17.29 0.05 2.68
C GLN A 54 -18.46 0.69 1.91
N GLY A 55 -18.86 0.08 0.80
CA GLY A 55 -19.87 0.66 -0.09
C GLY A 55 -19.31 1.68 -1.08
N ARG A 56 -17.97 1.74 -1.21
CA ARG A 56 -17.24 2.61 -2.13
C ARG A 56 -17.45 4.10 -1.84
N ILE A 57 -17.61 4.43 -0.58
CA ILE A 57 -17.75 5.82 -0.14
C ILE A 57 -16.35 6.43 0.00
N VAL A 58 -16.12 7.53 -0.71
CA VAL A 58 -14.79 8.19 -0.71
C VAL A 58 -14.47 8.75 0.68
N ASN A 59 -13.26 8.51 1.17
CA ASN A 59 -12.75 9.17 2.36
C ASN A 59 -12.24 10.55 1.96
N GLU A 60 -13.06 11.57 2.13
CA GLU A 60 -12.73 12.94 1.74
C GLU A 60 -11.57 13.52 2.53
N ASN A 61 -11.25 12.96 3.69
CA ASN A 61 -10.18 13.42 4.56
C ASN A 61 -8.89 12.62 4.38
N PHE A 62 -8.78 11.83 3.32
CA PHE A 62 -7.65 10.91 3.11
C PHE A 62 -6.29 11.63 3.23
N ILE A 63 -6.11 12.72 2.49
CA ILE A 63 -4.83 13.45 2.49
C ILE A 63 -4.55 14.08 3.85
N GLU A 64 -5.56 14.68 4.49
CA GLU A 64 -5.37 15.29 5.81
C GLU A 64 -4.97 14.25 6.85
N GLU A 65 -5.62 13.09 6.83
CA GLU A 65 -5.31 12.01 7.75
C GLU A 65 -3.93 11.42 7.47
N PHE A 66 -3.57 11.29 6.19
CA PHE A 66 -2.26 10.79 5.80
C PHE A 66 -1.15 11.72 6.32
N LYS A 67 -1.33 13.02 6.20
CA LYS A 67 -0.32 13.98 6.65
C LYS A 67 -0.02 13.88 8.15
N LYS A 68 -0.98 13.42 8.94
CA LYS A 68 -0.79 13.24 10.39
C LYS A 68 0.20 12.14 10.73
N PHE A 69 0.50 11.23 9.80
CA PHE A 69 1.53 10.20 10.02
C PHE A 69 2.95 10.77 10.01
N ASN A 70 3.15 11.98 9.47
CA ASN A 70 4.45 12.65 9.41
C ASN A 70 5.53 11.80 8.74
N ILE A 71 5.20 11.20 7.60
CA ILE A 71 6.14 10.38 6.84
C ILE A 71 7.12 11.29 6.10
N ASP A 72 8.42 10.98 6.21
CA ASP A 72 9.46 11.72 5.52
C ASP A 72 9.26 11.68 4.01
N ARG A 73 9.51 12.81 3.35
CA ARG A 73 9.39 12.94 1.90
C ARG A 73 10.43 12.13 1.14
N ASP A 74 11.53 11.76 1.78
CA ASP A 74 12.55 10.90 1.18
C ASP A 74 12.19 9.42 1.27
N CYS A 75 11.14 9.05 2.03
CA CYS A 75 10.59 7.70 2.00
C CYS A 75 9.67 7.53 0.80
N GLN A 76 9.80 6.39 0.13
CA GLN A 76 8.85 6.00 -0.89
C GLN A 76 7.67 5.30 -0.24
N ILE A 77 6.46 5.63 -0.66
CA ILE A 77 5.25 5.04 -0.10
C ILE A 77 4.80 3.90 -1.02
N LEU A 78 4.83 2.68 -0.49
CA LEU A 78 4.28 1.52 -1.19
C LEU A 78 2.79 1.47 -0.87
N THR A 79 1.95 1.75 -1.87
CA THR A 79 0.49 1.73 -1.68
C THR A 79 -0.07 0.35 -1.98
N LEU A 80 -0.97 -0.13 -1.14
CA LEU A 80 -1.52 -1.49 -1.21
C LEU A 80 -3.04 -1.45 -1.07
N CYS A 81 -3.73 -2.17 -1.94
CA CYS A 81 -5.16 -2.45 -1.78
C CYS A 81 -5.43 -3.92 -2.07
N GLY A 82 -6.64 -4.29 -2.46
CA GLY A 82 -6.98 -5.69 -2.71
C GLY A 82 -6.35 -6.26 -3.97
N SER A 83 -6.43 -5.53 -5.09
CA SER A 83 -5.98 -5.99 -6.40
C SER A 83 -5.13 -4.99 -7.19
N GLY A 84 -4.85 -3.82 -6.61
CA GLY A 84 -3.96 -2.83 -7.20
C GLY A 84 -4.62 -1.55 -7.72
N ASN A 85 -5.94 -1.50 -7.83
CA ASN A 85 -6.63 -0.36 -8.46
C ASN A 85 -6.83 0.84 -7.52
N ARG A 86 -7.37 0.61 -6.32
CA ARG A 86 -7.58 1.70 -5.35
C ARG A 86 -6.25 2.30 -4.90
N SER A 87 -5.24 1.46 -4.72
CA SER A 87 -3.92 1.91 -4.31
C SER A 87 -3.23 2.73 -5.38
N GLN A 88 -3.49 2.45 -6.66
CA GLN A 88 -3.04 3.31 -7.76
C GLN A 88 -3.64 4.72 -7.61
N GLY A 89 -4.95 4.79 -7.35
CA GLY A 89 -5.63 6.07 -7.11
C GLY A 89 -5.07 6.83 -5.90
N ALA A 90 -4.80 6.10 -4.81
CA ALA A 90 -4.18 6.71 -3.62
C ALA A 90 -2.80 7.28 -3.95
N ALA A 91 -1.98 6.53 -4.68
CA ALA A 91 -0.66 6.99 -5.09
C ALA A 91 -0.74 8.26 -5.94
N GLU A 92 -1.72 8.33 -6.85
CA GLU A 92 -1.94 9.52 -7.68
C GLU A 92 -2.24 10.75 -6.83
N LEU A 93 -3.07 10.60 -5.79
CA LEU A 93 -3.36 11.70 -4.87
C LEU A 93 -2.11 12.12 -4.09
N LEU A 94 -1.32 11.16 -3.62
CA LEU A 94 -0.14 11.44 -2.82
C LEU A 94 0.96 12.12 -3.63
N ILE A 95 1.12 11.75 -4.90
CA ILE A 95 2.09 12.39 -5.79
C ILE A 95 1.77 13.88 -5.96
N LYS A 96 0.49 14.24 -6.03
CA LYS A 96 0.08 15.65 -6.11
C LYS A 96 0.48 16.41 -4.86
N GLU A 97 0.69 15.72 -3.74
CA GLU A 97 1.15 16.31 -2.48
C GLU A 97 2.67 16.19 -2.31
N ASN A 98 3.39 15.90 -3.40
CA ASN A 98 4.84 15.81 -3.45
C ASN A 98 5.45 14.63 -2.70
N TYR A 99 4.69 13.56 -2.49
CA TYR A 99 5.24 12.28 -2.02
C TYR A 99 5.71 11.42 -3.19
N THR A 100 6.62 10.51 -2.93
CA THR A 100 7.08 9.53 -3.91
C THR A 100 6.38 8.20 -3.62
N CYS A 101 5.80 7.58 -4.64
CA CYS A 101 5.00 6.37 -4.45
C CYS A 101 5.38 5.25 -5.41
N ALA A 102 5.19 4.02 -4.96
CA ALA A 102 5.15 2.85 -5.82
C ALA A 102 3.87 2.09 -5.46
N ASN A 103 3.16 1.62 -6.46
CA ASN A 103 1.93 0.87 -6.25
C ASN A 103 2.27 -0.63 -6.17
N VAL A 104 1.79 -1.32 -5.13
CA VAL A 104 1.85 -2.78 -5.08
C VAL A 104 0.80 -3.28 -6.07
N SER A 105 1.25 -3.57 -7.29
CA SER A 105 0.39 -3.67 -8.47
C SER A 105 -0.60 -4.83 -8.43
N ASP A 106 -0.30 -5.90 -7.69
CA ASP A 106 -1.20 -7.06 -7.56
C ASP A 106 -1.99 -7.05 -6.25
N GLY A 107 -1.74 -6.07 -5.37
CA GLY A 107 -2.47 -5.92 -4.13
C GLY A 107 -2.26 -7.05 -3.13
N PHE A 108 -3.13 -7.07 -2.13
CA PHE A 108 -3.06 -8.07 -1.05
C PHE A 108 -3.52 -9.46 -1.50
N LEU A 109 -4.53 -9.53 -2.34
CA LEU A 109 -5.16 -10.79 -2.77
C LEU A 109 -4.75 -11.25 -4.18
N GLY A 110 -4.13 -10.37 -4.96
CA GLY A 110 -3.72 -10.69 -6.31
C GLY A 110 -4.72 -10.25 -7.37
N ASN A 111 -4.34 -10.46 -8.62
CA ASN A 111 -5.15 -10.15 -9.79
C ASN A 111 -4.83 -11.15 -10.91
N SER A 112 -5.22 -10.85 -12.16
CA SER A 112 -4.99 -11.75 -13.29
C SER A 112 -3.51 -11.95 -13.65
N GLU A 113 -2.62 -11.06 -13.20
CA GLU A 113 -1.20 -11.09 -13.58
C GLU A 113 -0.30 -11.68 -12.50
N ASN A 114 -0.61 -11.42 -11.23
CA ASN A 114 0.24 -11.85 -10.11
C ASN A 114 -0.65 -12.22 -8.91
N ILE A 115 -0.08 -12.99 -8.00
CA ILE A 115 -0.85 -13.69 -6.95
C ILE A 115 -1.08 -12.89 -5.67
N GLY A 116 -0.50 -11.71 -5.55
CA GLY A 116 -0.71 -10.82 -4.41
C GLY A 116 0.21 -11.06 -3.23
N TRP A 117 0.19 -10.11 -2.30
CA TRP A 117 1.02 -10.13 -1.08
C TRP A 117 0.83 -11.42 -0.29
N LYS A 118 -0.42 -11.72 0.02
CA LYS A 118 -0.79 -12.84 0.90
C LYS A 118 -0.34 -14.18 0.32
N ASN A 119 -0.52 -14.38 -0.98
CA ASN A 119 -0.20 -15.63 -1.64
C ASN A 119 1.26 -15.74 -2.10
N SER A 120 2.02 -14.64 -2.00
CA SER A 120 3.45 -14.62 -2.34
C SER A 120 4.35 -15.04 -1.18
N GLY A 121 3.76 -15.42 -0.05
CA GLY A 121 4.54 -15.80 1.12
C GLY A 121 5.10 -14.63 1.92
N LEU A 122 4.62 -13.41 1.66
CA LEU A 122 5.02 -12.25 2.45
C LEU A 122 4.31 -12.27 3.80
N PRO A 123 4.90 -11.65 4.85
CA PRO A 123 4.33 -11.73 6.20
C PRO A 123 2.95 -11.11 6.30
N CYS A 124 2.07 -11.79 7.03
CA CYS A 124 0.71 -11.34 7.32
C CYS A 124 0.38 -11.51 8.80
N LYS A 125 -0.62 -10.76 9.25
CA LYS A 125 -1.13 -10.90 10.62
C LYS A 125 -2.64 -10.66 10.69
#